data_76f8f1c85b285da76b324be4e885eae2
#
_entry.id   76f8f1c85b285da76b324be4e885eae2
#
_cell.length_a   1.000
_cell.length_b   1.000
_cell.length_c   1.000
_cell.angle_alpha   90.00
_cell.angle_beta   90.00
_cell.angle_gamma   90.00
#
_symmetry.space_group_name_H-M   'P 1'
#
loop_
_entity.id
_entity.type
_entity.pdbx_description
1 polymer ?
#
loop_
_entity_poly.entity_id
_entity_poly.type
_entity_poly.pdbx_seq_one_letter_code
_entity_poly.pdbx_strand_id
1 'polypeptide(L)'
;MNRFVMLTMSLIPLYGCSHHAPMATVDYVDVDRFMGDWYVIANIPTFLEEDAHNAVESYSKNTDGSIATTFTFLDGSFDGERKEYNPRGYIKDTESNALWGMQFIWPIKADYRIVYLDADYTKTIIGREARDYVWIMARTPVLSQEEYEELVQFVGSIGYDISKMNRVPHSWPDQPIGNKDEKEMS
;
A
#
# COMPACT_ATOMS: atom_id res chain seq x y z
N MET A 1 -19.55 44.45 53.85
CA MET A 1 -19.97 44.19 52.47
C MET A 1 -18.81 43.59 51.73
N ASN A 2 -18.64 42.22 51.74
CA ASN A 2 -17.53 41.50 51.08
C ASN A 2 -18.03 41.00 49.71
N ARG A 3 -17.41 41.54 48.65
CA ARG A 3 -17.64 41.05 47.26
C ARG A 3 -16.66 39.92 46.97
N PHE A 4 -17.14 38.68 46.95
CA PHE A 4 -16.41 37.52 46.41
C PHE A 4 -16.38 37.63 44.89
N VAL A 5 -15.17 37.80 44.32
CA VAL A 5 -14.94 37.69 42.89
C VAL A 5 -14.63 36.20 42.59
N MET A 6 -15.57 35.51 41.94
CA MET A 6 -15.37 34.13 41.47
C MET A 6 -14.63 34.16 40.13
N LEU A 7 -13.36 33.74 40.17
CA LEU A 7 -12.52 33.60 38.98
C LEU A 7 -12.84 32.25 38.31
N THR A 8 -13.60 32.29 37.24
CA THR A 8 -13.85 31.08 36.41
C THR A 8 -12.65 30.79 35.52
N MET A 9 -11.90 29.74 35.85
CA MET A 9 -10.78 29.23 35.07
C MET A 9 -11.35 28.40 33.89
N SER A 10 -11.34 28.99 32.70
CA SER A 10 -11.77 28.34 31.46
C SER A 10 -10.69 27.37 30.99
N LEU A 11 -10.95 26.05 31.11
CA LEU A 11 -10.11 25.02 30.49
C LEU A 11 -10.35 25.04 28.98
N ILE A 12 -9.35 25.52 28.24
CA ILE A 12 -9.31 25.38 26.78
C ILE A 12 -8.80 23.96 26.48
N PRO A 13 -9.57 23.09 25.82
CA PRO A 13 -9.06 21.79 25.38
C PRO A 13 -8.03 22.01 24.25
N LEU A 14 -6.78 21.66 24.51
CA LEU A 14 -5.75 21.56 23.49
C LEU A 14 -6.09 20.36 22.61
N TYR A 15 -6.74 20.60 21.47
CA TYR A 15 -6.82 19.63 20.38
C TYR A 15 -5.41 19.46 19.82
N GLY A 16 -4.71 18.43 20.27
CA GLY A 16 -3.45 18.02 19.68
C GLY A 16 -3.70 17.55 18.25
N CYS A 17 -3.35 18.33 17.23
CA CYS A 17 -3.17 17.83 15.89
C CYS A 17 -2.05 16.80 15.95
N SER A 18 -2.34 15.53 15.80
CA SER A 18 -1.33 14.49 15.57
C SER A 18 -0.71 14.72 14.19
N HIS A 19 0.32 15.58 14.13
CA HIS A 19 1.16 15.67 12.95
C HIS A 19 2.06 14.43 12.94
N HIS A 20 1.75 13.48 12.08
CA HIS A 20 2.70 12.42 11.76
C HIS A 20 3.96 13.06 11.15
N ALA A 21 5.13 12.52 11.48
CA ALA A 21 6.35 12.88 10.78
C ALA A 21 6.18 12.62 9.26
N PRO A 22 6.86 13.40 8.39
CA PRO A 22 6.86 13.12 6.95
C PRO A 22 7.20 11.66 6.69
N MET A 23 6.46 11.04 5.75
CA MET A 23 6.67 9.64 5.42
C MET A 23 7.96 9.49 4.62
N ALA A 24 8.95 8.82 5.20
CA ALA A 24 10.19 8.49 4.51
C ALA A 24 9.95 7.43 3.42
N THR A 25 10.70 7.53 2.34
CA THR A 25 10.85 6.49 1.32
C THR A 25 12.11 5.66 1.61
N VAL A 26 12.29 4.55 0.87
CA VAL A 26 13.60 3.90 0.82
C VAL A 26 14.66 4.83 0.21
N ASP A 27 15.93 4.58 0.54
CA ASP A 27 17.04 5.45 0.10
C ASP A 27 17.22 5.46 -1.42
N TYR A 28 17.01 4.32 -2.07
CA TYR A 28 17.18 4.21 -3.52
C TYR A 28 16.38 3.03 -4.11
N VAL A 29 15.86 3.23 -5.33
CA VAL A 29 15.20 2.20 -6.14
C VAL A 29 15.89 2.11 -7.50
N ASP A 30 16.43 0.93 -7.81
CA ASP A 30 16.80 0.56 -9.17
C ASP A 30 15.51 0.33 -9.96
N VAL A 31 15.18 1.28 -10.83
CA VAL A 31 13.92 1.26 -11.57
C VAL A 31 13.81 0.03 -12.48
N ASP A 32 14.93 -0.44 -13.06
CA ASP A 32 14.91 -1.62 -13.94
C ASP A 32 14.58 -2.90 -13.16
N ARG A 33 15.12 -3.05 -11.96
CA ARG A 33 14.81 -4.19 -11.08
C ARG A 33 13.37 -4.13 -10.53
N PHE A 34 12.81 -2.92 -10.39
CA PHE A 34 11.46 -2.73 -9.89
C PHE A 34 10.38 -3.08 -10.92
N MET A 35 10.68 -3.04 -12.22
CA MET A 35 9.72 -3.36 -13.29
C MET A 35 9.22 -4.81 -13.22
N GLY A 36 8.16 -5.10 -13.96
CA GLY A 36 7.48 -6.40 -14.01
C GLY A 36 6.31 -6.48 -13.05
N ASP A 37 5.89 -7.70 -12.73
CA ASP A 37 4.67 -7.98 -11.98
C ASP A 37 4.91 -8.00 -10.47
N TRP A 38 3.95 -7.41 -9.75
CA TRP A 38 3.86 -7.42 -8.30
C TRP A 38 2.45 -7.85 -7.89
N TYR A 39 2.35 -8.93 -7.12
CA TYR A 39 1.10 -9.39 -6.54
C TYR A 39 0.76 -8.55 -5.31
N VAL A 40 -0.46 -8.01 -5.26
CA VAL A 40 -0.93 -7.28 -4.07
C VAL A 40 -1.34 -8.29 -3.01
N ILE A 41 -0.56 -8.42 -1.95
CA ILE A 41 -0.77 -9.40 -0.87
C ILE A 41 -1.79 -8.90 0.15
N ALA A 42 -1.71 -7.60 0.47
CA ALA A 42 -2.65 -6.94 1.37
C ALA A 42 -2.66 -5.44 1.09
N ASN A 43 -3.75 -4.79 1.44
CA ASN A 43 -3.89 -3.35 1.27
C ASN A 43 -4.82 -2.72 2.33
N ILE A 44 -4.71 -1.39 2.50
CA ILE A 44 -5.85 -0.56 2.88
C ILE A 44 -6.40 -0.05 1.55
N PRO A 45 -7.54 -0.60 1.07
CA PRO A 45 -7.97 -0.43 -0.30
C PRO A 45 -8.50 0.97 -0.60
N THR A 46 -8.37 1.40 -1.85
CA THR A 46 -9.21 2.46 -2.39
C THR A 46 -10.61 1.92 -2.71
N PHE A 47 -11.55 2.81 -2.99
CA PHE A 47 -12.92 2.43 -3.40
C PHE A 47 -12.98 1.61 -4.71
N LEU A 48 -11.88 1.55 -5.46
CA LEU A 48 -11.81 0.81 -6.74
C LEU A 48 -11.57 -0.69 -6.53
N GLU A 49 -11.03 -1.11 -5.38
CA GLU A 49 -10.44 -2.43 -5.18
C GLU A 49 -10.79 -3.06 -3.82
N GLU A 50 -11.95 -2.65 -3.22
CA GLU A 50 -12.35 -3.10 -1.89
C GLU A 50 -12.44 -4.62 -1.76
N ASP A 51 -12.92 -5.31 -2.81
CA ASP A 51 -13.11 -6.75 -2.87
C ASP A 51 -12.24 -7.42 -3.96
N ALA A 52 -11.00 -6.92 -4.14
CA ALA A 52 -10.11 -7.44 -5.17
C ALA A 52 -9.60 -8.85 -4.86
N HIS A 53 -9.61 -9.72 -5.88
CA HIS A 53 -9.02 -11.06 -5.89
C HIS A 53 -8.00 -11.15 -7.02
N ASN A 54 -6.92 -11.92 -6.84
CA ASN A 54 -5.84 -12.06 -7.82
C ASN A 54 -5.31 -10.71 -8.33
N ALA A 55 -5.16 -9.72 -7.42
CA ALA A 55 -4.72 -8.38 -7.79
C ALA A 55 -3.23 -8.35 -8.13
N VAL A 56 -2.89 -7.78 -9.28
CA VAL A 56 -1.52 -7.65 -9.81
C VAL A 56 -1.30 -6.24 -10.35
N GLU A 57 -0.20 -5.62 -9.96
CA GLU A 57 0.34 -4.42 -10.59
C GLU A 57 1.55 -4.75 -11.44
N SER A 58 1.49 -4.44 -12.73
CA SER A 58 2.58 -4.64 -13.69
C SER A 58 3.17 -3.30 -14.12
N TYR A 59 4.49 -3.17 -14.02
CA TYR A 59 5.20 -1.94 -14.35
C TYR A 59 6.16 -2.12 -15.52
N SER A 60 6.22 -1.14 -16.42
CA SER A 60 7.22 -1.07 -17.48
C SER A 60 7.62 0.37 -17.79
N LYS A 61 8.87 0.57 -18.22
CA LYS A 61 9.35 1.91 -18.59
C LYS A 61 8.87 2.31 -19.98
N ASN A 62 8.34 3.52 -20.10
CA ASN A 62 8.09 4.17 -21.38
C ASN A 62 9.34 4.85 -21.90
N THR A 63 9.38 5.12 -23.21
CA THR A 63 10.49 5.84 -23.86
C THR A 63 10.66 7.29 -23.40
N ASP A 64 9.61 7.89 -22.82
CA ASP A 64 9.62 9.24 -22.27
C ASP A 64 10.05 9.29 -20.78
N GLY A 65 10.48 8.16 -20.23
CA GLY A 65 10.92 8.04 -18.83
C GLY A 65 9.79 7.89 -17.81
N SER A 66 8.54 7.93 -18.23
CA SER A 66 7.41 7.59 -17.36
C SER A 66 7.27 6.07 -17.22
N ILE A 67 6.48 5.64 -16.24
CA ILE A 67 6.20 4.22 -15.95
C ILE A 67 4.79 3.90 -16.43
N ALA A 68 4.67 2.99 -17.39
CA ALA A 68 3.39 2.37 -17.72
C ALA A 68 3.04 1.39 -16.60
N THR A 69 1.84 1.51 -16.07
CA THR A 69 1.32 0.63 -15.02
C THR A 69 0.04 -0.02 -15.53
N THR A 70 -0.10 -1.32 -15.29
CA THR A 70 -1.35 -2.05 -15.51
C THR A 70 -1.74 -2.70 -14.19
N PHE A 71 -2.84 -2.25 -13.62
CA PHE A 71 -3.43 -2.84 -12.41
C PHE A 71 -4.62 -3.70 -12.80
N THR A 72 -4.59 -4.97 -12.45
CA THR A 72 -5.66 -5.94 -12.76
C THR A 72 -6.10 -6.70 -11.53
N PHE A 73 -7.39 -7.01 -11.44
CA PHE A 73 -7.94 -7.89 -10.41
C PHE A 73 -9.28 -8.47 -10.85
N LEU A 74 -9.78 -9.46 -10.12
CA LEU A 74 -11.12 -10.01 -10.22
C LEU A 74 -11.99 -9.38 -9.12
N ASP A 75 -13.15 -8.83 -9.47
CA ASP A 75 -14.01 -8.05 -8.59
C ASP A 75 -14.96 -8.97 -7.81
N GLY A 76 -14.91 -8.91 -6.48
CA GLY A 76 -15.79 -9.61 -5.55
C GLY A 76 -15.52 -11.10 -5.34
N SER A 77 -14.91 -11.81 -6.31
CA SER A 77 -14.59 -13.25 -6.19
C SER A 77 -13.60 -13.71 -7.26
N PHE A 78 -13.11 -14.97 -7.16
CA PHE A 78 -12.27 -15.59 -8.20
C PHE A 78 -12.99 -15.81 -9.53
N ASP A 79 -14.32 -15.82 -9.55
CA ASP A 79 -15.15 -15.89 -10.77
C ASP A 79 -15.70 -14.49 -11.15
N GLY A 80 -15.24 -13.45 -10.46
CA GLY A 80 -15.68 -12.07 -10.66
C GLY A 80 -15.22 -11.47 -11.98
N GLU A 81 -15.79 -10.31 -12.31
CA GLU A 81 -15.40 -9.57 -13.51
C GLU A 81 -13.95 -9.11 -13.41
N ARG A 82 -13.15 -9.35 -14.44
CA ARG A 82 -11.80 -8.82 -14.51
C ARG A 82 -11.83 -7.30 -14.74
N LYS A 83 -11.30 -6.57 -13.79
CA LYS A 83 -11.07 -5.12 -13.90
C LYS A 83 -9.63 -4.86 -14.33
N GLU A 84 -9.45 -3.78 -15.08
CA GLU A 84 -8.12 -3.34 -15.52
C GLU A 84 -8.06 -1.79 -15.54
N TYR A 85 -7.01 -1.27 -14.93
CA TYR A 85 -6.69 0.16 -14.92
C TYR A 85 -5.27 0.35 -15.42
N ASN A 86 -5.05 1.40 -16.20
CA ASN A 86 -3.75 1.69 -16.82
C ASN A 86 -3.27 3.09 -16.41
N PRO A 87 -2.95 3.34 -15.14
CA PRO A 87 -2.39 4.62 -14.72
C PRO A 87 -0.96 4.78 -15.24
N ARG A 88 -0.49 6.04 -15.23
CA ARG A 88 0.89 6.35 -15.57
C ARG A 88 1.65 6.88 -14.36
N GLY A 89 2.77 6.26 -14.07
CA GLY A 89 3.70 6.68 -13.01
C GLY A 89 4.71 7.72 -13.53
N TYR A 90 4.99 8.73 -12.71
CA TYR A 90 6.00 9.74 -12.96
C TYR A 90 6.94 9.81 -11.76
N ILE A 91 8.21 9.49 -11.95
CA ILE A 91 9.22 9.61 -10.90
C ILE A 91 9.38 11.11 -10.59
N LYS A 92 9.14 11.50 -9.34
CA LYS A 92 9.24 12.89 -8.87
C LYS A 92 10.58 13.18 -8.23
N ASP A 93 11.17 12.19 -7.57
CA ASP A 93 12.50 12.26 -6.99
C ASP A 93 13.43 11.32 -7.75
N THR A 94 14.34 11.90 -8.52
CA THR A 94 15.30 11.16 -9.37
C THR A 94 16.59 10.80 -8.63
N GLU A 95 16.76 11.22 -7.37
CA GLU A 95 17.88 10.83 -6.54
C GLU A 95 17.62 9.45 -5.94
N SER A 96 16.47 9.29 -5.27
CA SER A 96 16.06 8.00 -4.70
C SER A 96 15.28 7.11 -5.67
N ASN A 97 14.60 7.67 -6.67
CA ASN A 97 13.58 7.02 -7.52
C ASN A 97 12.41 6.39 -6.73
N ALA A 98 12.23 6.75 -5.46
CA ALA A 98 11.24 6.12 -4.59
C ALA A 98 9.95 6.94 -4.39
N LEU A 99 9.93 8.19 -4.87
CA LEU A 99 8.74 9.05 -4.84
C LEU A 99 8.19 9.22 -6.26
N TRP A 100 6.96 8.75 -6.48
CA TRP A 100 6.28 8.86 -7.76
C TRP A 100 4.97 9.64 -7.65
N GLY A 101 4.45 10.05 -8.81
CA GLY A 101 3.07 10.54 -8.96
C GLY A 101 2.31 9.61 -9.88
N MET A 102 1.32 8.89 -9.36
CA MET A 102 0.49 7.95 -10.11
C MET A 102 -0.72 8.68 -10.70
N GLN A 103 -0.85 8.71 -12.03
CA GLN A 103 -1.92 9.41 -12.73
C GLN A 103 -2.95 8.45 -13.31
N PHE A 104 -4.10 8.36 -12.65
CA PHE A 104 -5.29 7.65 -13.16
C PHE A 104 -6.13 8.56 -14.06
N ILE A 105 -6.25 9.84 -13.70
CA ILE A 105 -7.04 10.84 -14.43
C ILE A 105 -6.21 12.13 -14.55
N TRP A 106 -6.04 12.61 -15.78
CA TRP A 106 -5.38 13.90 -16.02
C TRP A 106 -6.18 15.06 -15.41
N PRO A 107 -5.55 16.04 -14.75
CA PRO A 107 -4.11 16.23 -14.52
C PRO A 107 -3.62 15.71 -13.15
N ILE A 108 -4.42 14.95 -12.41
CA ILE A 108 -4.18 14.57 -11.01
C ILE A 108 -3.13 13.47 -10.93
N LYS A 109 -2.07 13.71 -10.16
CA LYS A 109 -1.02 12.73 -9.82
C LYS A 109 -1.09 12.40 -8.34
N ALA A 110 -1.65 11.22 -8.01
CA ALA A 110 -1.72 10.72 -6.64
C ALA A 110 -0.31 10.45 -6.09
N ASP A 111 -0.14 10.67 -4.79
CA ASP A 111 1.10 10.36 -4.09
C ASP A 111 1.31 8.84 -4.06
N TYR A 112 2.54 8.41 -4.37
CA TYR A 112 2.96 7.01 -4.44
C TYR A 112 4.39 6.93 -3.94
N ARG A 113 4.62 6.28 -2.82
CA ARG A 113 5.90 6.23 -2.12
C ARG A 113 6.31 4.79 -1.91
N ILE A 114 7.47 4.42 -2.39
CA ILE A 114 8.09 3.14 -2.05
C ILE A 114 8.72 3.31 -0.68
N VAL A 115 8.02 2.83 0.37
CA VAL A 115 8.40 3.02 1.76
C VAL A 115 9.17 1.83 2.34
N TYR A 116 9.08 0.69 1.67
CA TYR A 116 9.83 -0.52 1.95
C TYR A 116 10.16 -1.23 0.63
N LEU A 117 11.36 -1.76 0.54
CA LEU A 117 11.80 -2.62 -0.57
C LEU A 117 12.92 -3.50 -0.03
N ASP A 118 12.79 -4.80 -0.14
CA ASP A 118 13.84 -5.71 0.27
C ASP A 118 15.02 -5.71 -0.73
N ALA A 119 16.19 -6.17 -0.29
CA ALA A 119 17.43 -6.13 -1.09
C ALA A 119 17.34 -6.94 -2.39
N ASP A 120 16.51 -7.98 -2.38
CA ASP A 120 16.32 -8.88 -3.53
C ASP A 120 15.21 -8.40 -4.48
N TYR A 121 14.48 -7.34 -4.14
CA TYR A 121 13.33 -6.82 -4.90
C TYR A 121 12.21 -7.85 -5.02
N THR A 122 11.97 -8.59 -3.94
CA THR A 122 10.92 -9.62 -3.88
C THR A 122 9.69 -9.15 -3.11
N LYS A 123 9.84 -8.18 -2.20
CA LYS A 123 8.78 -7.60 -1.38
C LYS A 123 8.90 -6.09 -1.34
N THR A 124 7.77 -5.39 -1.43
CA THR A 124 7.71 -3.93 -1.37
C THR A 124 6.44 -3.46 -0.66
N ILE A 125 6.50 -2.27 -0.08
CA ILE A 125 5.33 -1.59 0.46
C ILE A 125 5.23 -0.22 -0.18
N ILE A 126 4.07 0.06 -0.73
CA ILE A 126 3.71 1.34 -1.30
C ILE A 126 2.82 2.07 -0.32
N GLY A 127 3.22 3.27 0.06
CA GLY A 127 2.47 4.13 0.96
C GLY A 127 2.14 5.49 0.34
N ARG A 128 1.41 6.29 1.12
CA ARG A 128 1.06 7.68 0.82
C ARG A 128 1.26 8.55 2.04
N GLU A 129 1.68 9.80 1.84
CA GLU A 129 1.88 10.78 2.94
C GLU A 129 0.65 10.90 3.86
N ALA A 130 -0.54 10.83 3.29
CA ALA A 130 -1.81 10.93 4.01
C ALA A 130 -2.12 9.70 4.89
N ARG A 131 -1.43 8.58 4.70
CA ARG A 131 -1.66 7.29 5.38
C ARG A 131 -3.10 6.78 5.25
N ASP A 132 -3.74 7.11 4.14
CA ASP A 132 -5.11 6.70 3.81
C ASP A 132 -5.14 5.33 3.10
N TYR A 133 -4.17 5.06 2.21
CA TYR A 133 -4.03 3.82 1.43
C TYR A 133 -2.61 3.30 1.53
N VAL A 134 -2.47 1.97 1.49
CA VAL A 134 -1.18 1.25 1.50
C VAL A 134 -1.34 -0.08 0.79
N TRP A 135 -0.28 -0.54 0.11
CA TRP A 135 -0.23 -1.83 -0.56
C TRP A 135 1.04 -2.56 -0.14
N ILE A 136 0.88 -3.78 0.36
CA ILE A 136 1.96 -4.77 0.53
C ILE A 136 1.96 -5.62 -0.73
N MET A 137 3.07 -5.64 -1.42
CA MET A 137 3.21 -6.39 -2.68
C MET A 137 4.42 -7.31 -2.65
N ALA A 138 4.35 -8.41 -3.40
CA ALA A 138 5.43 -9.36 -3.55
C ALA A 138 5.54 -9.88 -4.98
N ARG A 139 6.70 -10.48 -5.32
CA ARG A 139 6.92 -11.15 -6.61
C ARG A 139 6.23 -12.52 -6.70
N THR A 140 5.72 -13.01 -5.58
CA THR A 140 4.94 -14.24 -5.51
C THR A 140 3.58 -13.94 -4.87
N PRO A 141 2.50 -14.62 -5.27
CA PRO A 141 1.16 -14.35 -4.73
C PRO A 141 0.95 -14.88 -3.30
N VAL A 142 1.92 -15.58 -2.75
CA VAL A 142 1.86 -16.15 -1.39
C VAL A 142 3.14 -15.78 -0.65
N LEU A 143 2.97 -15.27 0.58
CA LEU A 143 4.03 -15.10 1.58
C LEU A 143 3.80 -16.08 2.73
N SER A 144 4.87 -16.43 3.44
CA SER A 144 4.73 -17.10 4.73
C SER A 144 3.99 -16.20 5.73
N GLN A 145 3.40 -16.79 6.76
CA GLN A 145 2.69 -16.02 7.79
C GLN A 145 3.65 -15.05 8.52
N GLU A 146 4.88 -15.49 8.76
CA GLU A 146 5.91 -14.68 9.42
C GLU A 146 6.27 -13.44 8.57
N GLU A 147 6.59 -13.62 7.28
CA GLU A 147 6.87 -12.50 6.36
C GLU A 147 5.71 -11.51 6.25
N TYR A 148 4.48 -12.03 6.18
CA TYR A 148 3.30 -11.19 6.15
C TYR A 148 3.16 -10.33 7.42
N GLU A 149 3.33 -10.95 8.60
CA GLU A 149 3.22 -10.26 9.89
C GLU A 149 4.30 -9.19 10.06
N GLU A 150 5.54 -9.46 9.64
CA GLU A 150 6.63 -8.47 9.63
C GLU A 150 6.29 -7.25 8.79
N LEU A 151 5.76 -7.45 7.57
CA LEU A 151 5.37 -6.35 6.70
C LEU A 151 4.18 -5.55 7.27
N VAL A 152 3.18 -6.21 7.87
CA VAL A 152 2.06 -5.53 8.55
C VAL A 152 2.56 -4.73 9.76
N GLN A 153 3.49 -5.27 10.55
CA GLN A 153 4.10 -4.53 11.66
C GLN A 153 4.85 -3.30 11.17
N PHE A 154 5.58 -3.42 10.05
CA PHE A 154 6.23 -2.27 9.43
C PHE A 154 5.20 -1.20 9.04
N VAL A 155 4.09 -1.57 8.39
CA VAL A 155 2.99 -0.65 8.03
C VAL A 155 2.46 0.08 9.27
N GLY A 156 2.24 -0.63 10.38
CA GLY A 156 1.85 -0.03 11.65
C GLY A 156 2.89 0.95 12.19
N SER A 157 4.18 0.61 12.10
CA SER A 157 5.29 1.43 12.61
C SER A 157 5.43 2.78 11.92
N ILE A 158 5.01 2.89 10.64
CA ILE A 158 5.02 4.13 9.86
C ILE A 158 3.70 4.92 9.95
N GLY A 159 2.80 4.51 10.86
CA GLY A 159 1.63 5.28 11.29
C GLY A 159 0.31 4.96 10.60
N TYR A 160 0.18 3.82 9.93
CA TYR A 160 -1.10 3.34 9.42
C TYR A 160 -1.94 2.65 10.49
N ASP A 161 -3.24 2.73 10.35
CA ASP A 161 -4.21 1.95 11.13
C ASP A 161 -4.33 0.55 10.51
N ILE A 162 -3.55 -0.40 11.02
CA ILE A 162 -3.49 -1.78 10.50
C ILE A 162 -4.81 -2.55 10.68
N SER A 163 -5.74 -2.07 11.51
CA SER A 163 -7.07 -2.70 11.64
C SER A 163 -7.93 -2.58 10.37
N LYS A 164 -7.54 -1.69 9.46
CA LYS A 164 -8.18 -1.46 8.15
C LYS A 164 -7.57 -2.28 7.01
N MET A 165 -6.52 -3.05 7.31
CA MET A 165 -5.87 -3.85 6.27
C MET A 165 -6.68 -5.09 5.92
N ASN A 166 -6.83 -5.32 4.62
CA ASN A 166 -7.42 -6.52 4.06
C ASN A 166 -6.35 -7.35 3.38
N ARG A 167 -6.40 -8.69 3.56
CA ARG A 167 -5.64 -9.60 2.69
C ARG A 167 -6.34 -9.69 1.34
N VAL A 168 -5.55 -9.67 0.28
CA VAL A 168 -6.04 -9.93 -1.08
C VAL A 168 -5.93 -11.44 -1.35
N PRO A 169 -7.05 -12.13 -1.62
CA PRO A 169 -7.01 -13.55 -1.90
C PRO A 169 -6.37 -13.83 -3.26
N HIS A 170 -5.52 -14.88 -3.30
CA HIS A 170 -4.89 -15.35 -4.53
C HIS A 170 -5.18 -16.83 -4.77
N SER A 171 -5.54 -17.16 -6.02
CA SER A 171 -5.71 -18.53 -6.51
C SER A 171 -5.30 -18.58 -7.98
N TRP A 172 -4.19 -19.27 -8.29
CA TRP A 172 -3.62 -19.35 -9.62
C TRP A 172 -3.51 -20.83 -10.04
N PRO A 173 -3.85 -21.19 -11.31
CA PRO A 173 -3.93 -22.59 -11.77
C PRO A 173 -2.66 -23.43 -11.58
N ASP A 174 -1.48 -22.79 -11.58
CA ASP A 174 -0.19 -23.44 -11.55
C ASP A 174 0.53 -23.35 -10.19
N GLN A 175 -0.17 -22.92 -9.13
CA GLN A 175 0.46 -22.84 -7.80
C GLN A 175 0.17 -24.10 -6.99
N PRO A 176 1.20 -24.66 -6.28
CA PRO A 176 0.95 -25.71 -5.30
C PRO A 176 0.00 -25.15 -4.23
N ILE A 177 -1.12 -25.83 -3.99
CA ILE A 177 -2.09 -25.49 -2.95
C ILE A 177 -1.32 -25.46 -1.63
N GLY A 178 -1.01 -24.25 -1.15
CA GLY A 178 -0.45 -24.06 0.19
C GLY A 178 -1.39 -24.73 1.19
N ASN A 179 -0.85 -25.59 2.05
CA ASN A 179 -1.55 -26.40 3.02
C ASN A 179 -2.76 -25.68 3.61
N LYS A 180 -3.94 -26.21 3.33
CA LYS A 180 -5.11 -25.96 4.17
C LYS A 180 -4.74 -26.45 5.56
N ASP A 181 -4.73 -25.51 6.51
CA ASP A 181 -4.43 -25.73 7.91
C ASP A 181 -5.06 -27.04 8.40
N GLU A 182 -4.23 -27.92 8.99
CA GLU A 182 -4.61 -29.00 9.89
C GLU A 182 -5.40 -28.44 11.09
N LYS A 183 -6.66 -28.11 10.90
CA LYS A 183 -7.56 -27.72 11.98
C LYS A 183 -8.95 -28.31 11.84
N GLU A 184 -9.03 -29.58 11.42
CA GLU A 184 -10.22 -30.42 11.58
C GLU A 184 -9.83 -31.89 11.74
N MET A 185 -9.09 -32.21 12.81
CA MET A 185 -9.05 -33.56 13.40
C MET A 185 -8.49 -33.48 14.82
N SER A 186 -9.37 -33.13 15.76
CA SER A 186 -9.26 -33.55 17.17
C SER A 186 -10.62 -33.43 17.83
#